data_cc983de9242c84b83ad3669b56cd7129
#
_entry.id   cc983de9242c84b83ad3669b56cd7129
#
_cell.length_a   1.000
_cell.length_b   1.000
_cell.length_c   1.000
_cell.angle_alpha   90.00
_cell.angle_beta   90.00
_cell.angle_gamma   90.00
#
_symmetry.space_group_name_H-M   'P 1'
#
loop_
_entity.id
_entity.type
_entity.pdbx_description
1 polymer ?
#
loop_
_entity_poly.entity_id
_entity_poly.type
_entity_poly.pdbx_seq_one_letter_code
_entity_poly.pdbx_strand_id
1 'polypeptide(L)'
;MAALFKPGVLTTDGKALLAKWQAGGTAPQITHAAIGSGSYTKTEDASTRTSLKAEKLRVGISSATADGDTLNLRFVFSNDNVTTGFSVTEVGVFAKDPDKGEVLYSISVSADESVADFFPAYSGNHSVSSIFVYYIKTSNAENVTILGG
;
A
#
# COMPACT_ATOMS: atom_id res chain seq x y z
N MET A 1 -0.18 3.23 -14.79
CA MET A 1 1.18 3.32 -14.24
C MET A 1 2.14 2.51 -15.07
N ALA A 2 3.32 3.06 -15.32
CA ALA A 2 4.37 2.37 -16.07
C ALA A 2 5.42 1.69 -15.19
N ALA A 3 5.34 1.90 -13.87
CA ALA A 3 6.33 1.34 -12.94
C ALA A 3 6.27 -0.19 -12.91
N LEU A 4 7.46 -0.81 -12.85
CA LEU A 4 7.60 -2.27 -12.77
C LEU A 4 7.68 -2.69 -11.31
N PHE A 5 6.53 -2.84 -10.69
CA PHE A 5 6.46 -3.29 -9.30
C PHE A 5 6.45 -4.82 -9.23
N LYS A 6 7.14 -5.34 -8.22
CA LYS A 6 6.98 -6.75 -7.87
C LYS A 6 5.57 -6.96 -7.34
N PRO A 7 4.99 -8.17 -7.47
CA PRO A 7 3.69 -8.44 -6.86
C PRO A 7 3.69 -8.09 -5.37
N GLY A 8 2.58 -7.56 -4.88
CA GLY A 8 2.43 -7.25 -3.46
C GLY A 8 2.55 -8.52 -2.62
N VAL A 9 3.27 -8.39 -1.50
CA VAL A 9 3.46 -9.50 -0.56
C VAL A 9 2.99 -9.07 0.81
N LEU A 10 2.51 -10.03 1.61
CA LEU A 10 2.21 -9.77 3.01
C LEU A 10 3.52 -9.61 3.77
N THR A 11 3.56 -8.63 4.66
CA THR A 11 4.68 -8.49 5.58
C THR A 11 4.58 -9.54 6.67
N THR A 12 5.62 -9.66 7.49
CA THR A 12 5.58 -10.54 8.67
C THR A 12 4.42 -10.15 9.59
N ASP A 13 4.25 -8.84 9.84
CA ASP A 13 3.11 -8.35 10.63
C ASP A 13 1.77 -8.61 9.93
N GLY A 14 1.74 -8.50 8.61
CA GLY A 14 0.55 -8.77 7.83
C GLY A 14 0.12 -10.23 7.90
N LYS A 15 1.08 -11.15 7.82
CA LYS A 15 0.78 -12.59 7.96
C LYS A 15 0.24 -12.92 9.34
N ALA A 16 0.84 -12.34 10.38
CA ALA A 16 0.38 -12.55 11.75
C ALA A 16 -1.03 -12.00 11.95
N LEU A 17 -1.31 -10.83 11.38
CA LEU A 17 -2.63 -10.21 11.47
C LEU A 17 -3.68 -11.03 10.71
N LEU A 18 -3.34 -11.51 9.52
CA LEU A 18 -4.24 -12.37 8.75
C LEU A 18 -4.60 -13.63 9.53
N ALA A 19 -3.63 -14.23 10.19
CA ALA A 19 -3.87 -15.40 11.04
C ALA A 19 -4.83 -15.06 12.20
N LYS A 20 -4.69 -13.88 12.81
CA LYS A 20 -5.62 -13.42 13.84
C LYS A 20 -7.04 -13.27 13.31
N TRP A 21 -7.18 -12.65 12.15
CA TRP A 21 -8.49 -12.49 11.53
C TRP A 21 -9.14 -13.83 11.22
N GLN A 22 -8.38 -14.76 10.68
CA GLN A 22 -8.88 -16.09 10.37
C GLN A 22 -9.31 -16.85 11.62
N ALA A 23 -8.49 -16.83 12.67
CA ALA A 23 -8.76 -17.53 13.91
C ALA A 23 -9.98 -16.96 14.64
N GLY A 24 -10.15 -15.63 14.60
CA GLY A 24 -11.26 -14.95 15.27
C GLY A 24 -12.50 -14.75 14.43
N GLY A 25 -12.47 -15.13 13.16
CA GLY A 25 -13.56 -14.85 12.22
C GLY A 25 -13.79 -13.37 11.97
N THR A 26 -12.76 -12.54 12.17
CA THR A 26 -12.86 -11.09 12.04
C THR A 26 -12.60 -10.69 10.58
N ALA A 27 -13.36 -9.72 10.08
CA ALA A 27 -13.11 -9.16 8.75
C ALA A 27 -11.80 -8.37 8.72
N PRO A 28 -11.07 -8.40 7.61
CA PRO A 28 -9.89 -7.56 7.43
C PRO A 28 -10.23 -6.09 7.61
N GLN A 29 -9.36 -5.35 8.31
CA GLN A 29 -9.55 -3.92 8.60
C GLN A 29 -8.40 -3.13 7.99
N ILE A 30 -8.58 -2.70 6.75
CA ILE A 30 -7.60 -1.92 6.02
C ILE A 30 -7.81 -0.44 6.34
N THR A 31 -6.73 0.28 6.66
CA THR A 31 -6.83 1.68 7.09
C THR A 31 -6.34 2.65 6.04
N HIS A 32 -5.13 2.44 5.52
CA HIS A 32 -4.47 3.41 4.66
C HIS A 32 -3.60 2.73 3.61
N ALA A 33 -3.25 3.52 2.59
CA ALA A 33 -2.19 3.19 1.67
C ALA A 33 -1.17 4.32 1.68
N ALA A 34 0.09 4.00 1.38
CA ALA A 34 1.16 4.98 1.30
C ALA A 34 2.07 4.68 0.13
N ILE A 35 2.68 5.72 -0.42
CA ILE A 35 3.71 5.59 -1.44
C ILE A 35 4.99 6.24 -0.93
N GLY A 36 6.12 5.77 -1.45
CA GLY A 36 7.41 6.28 -1.06
C GLY A 36 8.47 6.10 -2.13
N SER A 37 9.67 6.58 -1.82
CA SER A 37 10.81 6.60 -2.74
C SER A 37 12.01 5.81 -2.23
N GLY A 38 11.80 4.85 -1.35
CA GLY A 38 12.89 4.02 -0.84
C GLY A 38 13.55 3.19 -1.91
N SER A 39 14.85 2.94 -1.77
CA SER A 39 15.61 2.13 -2.73
C SER A 39 15.62 0.67 -2.31
N TYR A 40 15.34 -0.19 -3.28
CA TYR A 40 15.34 -1.63 -3.08
C TYR A 40 16.20 -2.31 -4.13
N THR A 41 16.85 -3.41 -3.77
CA THR A 41 17.56 -4.24 -4.73
C THR A 41 16.61 -5.27 -5.34
N LYS A 42 17.01 -5.86 -6.47
CA LYS A 42 16.16 -6.85 -7.15
C LYS A 42 15.91 -8.10 -6.33
N THR A 43 16.80 -8.42 -5.40
CA THR A 43 16.73 -9.64 -4.58
C THR A 43 16.31 -9.35 -3.14
N GLU A 44 16.11 -8.09 -2.80
CA GLU A 44 15.74 -7.71 -1.43
C GLU A 44 14.35 -8.23 -1.08
N ASP A 45 14.21 -8.82 0.09
CA ASP A 45 12.93 -9.29 0.60
C ASP A 45 12.27 -8.19 1.41
N ALA A 46 11.25 -7.56 0.81
CA ALA A 46 10.52 -6.49 1.47
C ALA A 46 9.50 -6.99 2.51
N SER A 47 9.26 -8.29 2.58
CA SER A 47 8.26 -8.85 3.50
C SER A 47 8.60 -8.67 4.97
N THR A 48 9.87 -8.38 5.28
CA THR A 48 10.29 -8.13 6.66
C THR A 48 10.15 -6.66 7.08
N ARG A 49 9.70 -5.80 6.18
CA ARG A 49 9.53 -4.38 6.49
C ARG A 49 8.37 -4.14 7.45
N THR A 50 8.52 -3.17 8.33
CA THR A 50 7.47 -2.69 9.22
C THR A 50 7.01 -1.29 8.86
N SER A 51 7.70 -0.65 7.91
CA SER A 51 7.37 0.66 7.37
C SER A 51 7.98 0.78 5.98
N LEU A 52 7.55 1.76 5.21
CA LEU A 52 8.23 2.11 3.98
C LEU A 52 9.60 2.70 4.32
N LYS A 53 10.58 2.53 3.42
CA LYS A 53 11.92 3.10 3.64
C LYS A 53 11.91 4.62 3.60
N ALA A 54 11.08 5.20 2.72
CA ALA A 54 10.99 6.65 2.56
C ALA A 54 9.56 7.03 2.19
N GLU A 55 8.65 6.91 3.15
CA GLU A 55 7.24 7.24 2.93
C GLU A 55 7.10 8.73 2.60
N LYS A 56 6.36 9.03 1.54
CA LYS A 56 6.15 10.41 1.06
C LYS A 56 4.71 10.87 1.18
N LEU A 57 3.75 10.00 0.86
CA LEU A 57 2.34 10.33 0.94
C LEU A 57 1.56 9.15 1.53
N ARG A 58 0.50 9.48 2.26
CA ARG A 58 -0.40 8.49 2.86
C ARG A 58 -1.83 8.95 2.64
N VAL A 59 -2.70 8.03 2.20
CA VAL A 59 -4.12 8.33 1.98
C VAL A 59 -4.97 7.19 2.50
N GLY A 60 -6.24 7.48 2.78
CA GLY A 60 -7.23 6.45 3.06
C GLY A 60 -7.58 5.66 1.79
N ILE A 61 -8.14 4.50 1.96
CA ILE A 61 -8.57 3.65 0.85
C ILE A 61 -9.88 4.22 0.28
N SER A 62 -9.93 4.49 -1.03
CA SER A 62 -11.14 5.04 -1.65
C SER A 62 -12.18 3.97 -1.95
N SER A 63 -11.76 2.75 -2.29
CA SER A 63 -12.68 1.63 -2.45
C SER A 63 -11.97 0.30 -2.26
N ALA A 64 -12.74 -0.71 -1.89
CA ALA A 64 -12.26 -2.08 -1.78
C ALA A 64 -13.34 -3.01 -2.32
N THR A 65 -12.95 -3.92 -3.20
CA THR A 65 -13.86 -4.89 -3.80
C THR A 65 -13.29 -6.28 -3.61
N ALA A 66 -14.11 -7.16 -3.06
CA ALA A 66 -13.72 -8.55 -2.87
C ALA A 66 -14.02 -9.36 -4.13
N ASP A 67 -13.10 -10.24 -4.50
CA ASP A 67 -13.24 -11.18 -5.61
C ASP A 67 -12.63 -12.51 -5.18
N GLY A 68 -13.48 -13.40 -4.65
CA GLY A 68 -13.01 -14.65 -4.06
C GLY A 68 -12.09 -14.41 -2.87
N ASP A 69 -10.87 -14.87 -2.96
CA ASP A 69 -9.85 -14.67 -1.92
C ASP A 69 -8.93 -13.47 -2.21
N THR A 70 -9.28 -12.66 -3.21
CA THR A 70 -8.49 -11.49 -3.59
C THR A 70 -9.24 -10.22 -3.24
N LEU A 71 -8.55 -9.29 -2.65
CA LEU A 71 -9.06 -7.97 -2.31
C LEU A 71 -8.45 -6.95 -3.27
N ASN A 72 -9.32 -6.26 -4.00
CA ASN A 72 -8.90 -5.18 -4.91
C ASN A 72 -9.08 -3.86 -4.18
N LEU A 73 -7.97 -3.19 -3.92
CA LEU A 73 -7.96 -1.90 -3.26
C LEU A 73 -7.70 -0.79 -4.27
N ARG A 74 -8.43 0.30 -4.14
CA ARG A 74 -8.23 1.48 -4.98
C ARG A 74 -7.98 2.68 -4.09
N PHE A 75 -6.93 3.42 -4.41
CA PHE A 75 -6.61 4.65 -3.70
C PHE A 75 -6.05 5.68 -4.66
N VAL A 76 -6.25 6.95 -4.31
CA VAL A 76 -5.90 8.08 -5.16
C VAL A 76 -4.96 8.98 -4.39
N PHE A 77 -3.80 9.26 -4.98
CA PHE A 77 -2.84 10.22 -4.44
C PHE A 77 -2.91 11.50 -5.26
N SER A 78 -2.92 12.64 -4.57
CA SER A 78 -2.84 13.96 -5.18
C SER A 78 -1.53 14.62 -4.76
N ASN A 79 -0.95 15.43 -5.64
CA ASN A 79 0.28 16.16 -5.33
C ASN A 79 0.03 17.52 -4.69
N ASP A 80 -1.19 17.83 -4.26
CA ASP A 80 -1.55 19.16 -3.74
C ASP A 80 -0.64 19.65 -2.62
N ASN A 81 -0.09 18.73 -1.83
CA ASN A 81 0.79 19.06 -0.71
C ASN A 81 2.24 18.58 -0.92
N VAL A 82 2.58 18.20 -2.15
CA VAL A 82 3.92 17.71 -2.48
C VAL A 82 4.81 18.89 -2.83
N THR A 83 5.86 19.11 -2.03
CA THR A 83 6.80 20.21 -2.23
C THR A 83 8.01 19.79 -3.05
N THR A 84 8.36 18.53 -3.07
CA THR A 84 9.46 17.98 -3.84
C THR A 84 8.99 16.71 -4.54
N GLY A 85 9.17 16.64 -5.86
CA GLY A 85 8.82 15.47 -6.62
C GLY A 85 9.67 14.25 -6.26
N PHE A 86 9.17 13.06 -6.51
CA PHE A 86 9.87 11.82 -6.20
C PHE A 86 9.43 10.68 -7.10
N SER A 87 10.31 9.69 -7.26
CA SER A 87 9.97 8.46 -7.96
C SER A 87 9.26 7.50 -7.01
N VAL A 88 8.15 6.93 -7.45
CA VAL A 88 7.38 5.99 -6.64
C VAL A 88 7.98 4.60 -6.80
N THR A 89 8.67 4.13 -5.77
CA THR A 89 9.35 2.84 -5.77
C THR A 89 8.80 1.87 -4.73
N GLU A 90 7.91 2.34 -3.87
CA GLU A 90 7.29 1.49 -2.85
C GLU A 90 5.85 1.90 -2.63
N VAL A 91 5.00 0.90 -2.46
CA VAL A 91 3.59 1.09 -2.12
C VAL A 91 3.27 0.18 -0.95
N GLY A 92 2.72 0.73 0.11
CA GLY A 92 2.35 -0.03 1.30
C GLY A 92 0.87 0.09 1.59
N VAL A 93 0.31 -0.99 2.13
CA VAL A 93 -1.08 -1.02 2.59
C VAL A 93 -1.05 -1.31 4.09
N PHE A 94 -1.73 -0.47 4.86
CA PHE A 94 -1.75 -0.54 6.30
C PHE A 94 -3.09 -1.06 6.80
N ALA A 95 -3.06 -1.79 7.91
CA ALA A 95 -4.24 -2.37 8.51
C ALA A 95 -4.17 -2.25 10.03
N LYS A 96 -5.33 -2.38 10.68
CA LYS A 96 -5.42 -2.28 12.12
C LYS A 96 -5.27 -3.66 12.77
N ASP A 97 -4.25 -3.81 13.59
CA ASP A 97 -4.06 -4.97 14.46
C ASP A 97 -4.66 -4.64 15.82
N PRO A 98 -5.55 -5.48 16.37
CA PRO A 98 -6.17 -5.19 17.67
C PRO A 98 -5.19 -5.11 18.83
N ASP A 99 -4.01 -5.70 18.68
CA ASP A 99 -2.99 -5.70 19.74
C ASP A 99 -1.91 -4.65 19.54
N LYS A 100 -1.55 -4.35 18.29
CA LYS A 100 -0.41 -3.47 17.96
C LYS A 100 -0.83 -2.11 17.41
N GLY A 101 -2.09 -1.95 17.01
CA GLY A 101 -2.53 -0.77 16.30
C GLY A 101 -2.30 -0.89 14.80
N GLU A 102 -1.99 0.21 14.12
CA GLU A 102 -1.76 0.17 12.69
C GLU A 102 -0.42 -0.47 12.36
N VAL A 103 -0.44 -1.45 11.45
CA VAL A 103 0.77 -2.16 10.98
C VAL A 103 0.82 -2.13 9.46
N LEU A 104 2.02 -2.25 8.91
CA LEU A 104 2.20 -2.44 7.47
C LEU A 104 1.79 -3.87 7.13
N TYR A 105 0.68 -3.99 6.42
CA TYR A 105 0.06 -5.28 6.12
C TYR A 105 0.64 -5.92 4.85
N SER A 106 0.84 -5.12 3.83
CA SER A 106 1.33 -5.58 2.54
C SER A 106 2.21 -4.52 1.90
N ILE A 107 3.17 -4.93 1.08
CA ILE A 107 4.09 -4.02 0.42
C ILE A 107 4.38 -4.50 -0.99
N SER A 108 4.50 -3.56 -1.92
CA SER A 108 4.93 -3.80 -3.29
C SER A 108 6.05 -2.81 -3.61
N VAL A 109 7.15 -3.32 -4.17
CA VAL A 109 8.32 -2.49 -4.42
C VAL A 109 8.80 -2.64 -5.85
N SER A 110 9.46 -1.58 -6.35
CA SER A 110 10.16 -1.59 -7.62
C SER A 110 11.65 -1.45 -7.32
N ALA A 111 12.45 -2.34 -7.89
CA ALA A 111 13.90 -2.30 -7.73
C ALA A 111 14.59 -1.45 -8.80
N ASP A 112 13.84 -0.85 -9.70
CA ASP A 112 14.40 -0.07 -10.81
C ASP A 112 13.78 1.33 -10.85
N GLU A 113 14.49 2.30 -10.26
CA GLU A 113 14.03 3.69 -10.23
C GLU A 113 13.96 4.32 -11.62
N SER A 114 14.71 3.81 -12.59
CA SER A 114 14.73 4.39 -13.93
C SER A 114 13.41 4.19 -14.68
N VAL A 115 12.61 3.22 -14.28
CA VAL A 115 11.29 2.95 -14.86
C VAL A 115 10.15 3.19 -13.88
N ALA A 116 10.44 3.73 -12.70
CA ALA A 116 9.41 4.06 -11.73
C ALA A 116 8.66 5.32 -12.16
N ASP A 117 7.37 5.38 -11.81
CA ASP A 117 6.57 6.57 -12.07
C ASP A 117 7.08 7.73 -11.22
N PHE A 118 7.19 8.90 -11.84
CA PHE A 118 7.58 10.11 -11.13
C PHE A 118 6.33 10.84 -10.65
N PHE A 119 6.31 11.21 -9.38
CA PHE A 119 5.24 11.97 -8.77
C PHE A 119 5.72 13.42 -8.60
N PRO A 120 5.20 14.37 -9.41
CA PRO A 120 5.75 15.73 -9.43
C PRO A 120 5.31 16.56 -8.24
N ALA A 121 6.12 17.58 -7.93
CA ALA A 121 5.72 18.58 -6.96
C ALA A 121 4.57 19.43 -7.50
N TYR A 122 3.73 19.95 -6.59
CA TYR A 122 2.65 20.85 -6.97
C TYR A 122 3.22 22.26 -7.21
N SER A 123 2.96 22.79 -8.40
CA SER A 123 3.49 24.10 -8.80
C SER A 123 2.52 25.26 -8.56
N GLY A 124 1.34 24.97 -8.02
CA GLY A 124 0.28 25.96 -7.85
C GLY A 124 -0.65 26.09 -9.06
N ASN A 125 -0.27 25.54 -10.19
CA ASN A 125 -1.04 25.64 -11.44
C ASN A 125 -1.66 24.33 -11.89
N HIS A 126 -1.00 23.20 -11.56
CA HIS A 126 -1.42 21.89 -12.02
C HIS A 126 -1.42 20.90 -10.89
N SER A 127 -2.60 20.38 -10.57
CA SER A 127 -2.76 19.28 -9.65
C SER A 127 -2.65 17.98 -10.44
N VAL A 128 -1.85 17.04 -9.96
CA VAL A 128 -1.70 15.71 -10.54
C VAL A 128 -2.23 14.69 -9.57
N SER A 129 -3.06 13.78 -10.05
CA SER A 129 -3.58 12.68 -9.25
C SER A 129 -3.20 11.37 -9.91
N SER A 130 -2.79 10.39 -9.09
CA SER A 130 -2.50 9.04 -9.56
C SER A 130 -3.43 8.06 -8.88
N ILE A 131 -4.05 7.21 -9.67
CA ILE A 131 -4.93 6.15 -9.17
C ILE A 131 -4.13 4.86 -9.13
N PHE A 132 -4.10 4.24 -7.96
CA PHE A 132 -3.43 2.96 -7.77
C PHE A 132 -4.47 1.90 -7.49
N VAL A 133 -4.32 0.76 -8.15
CA VAL A 133 -5.12 -0.43 -7.87
C VAL A 133 -4.17 -1.48 -7.33
N TYR A 134 -4.46 -1.98 -6.14
CA TYR A 134 -3.59 -2.90 -5.43
C TYR A 134 -4.36 -4.17 -5.10
N TYR A 135 -3.78 -5.32 -5.41
CA TYR A 135 -4.41 -6.61 -5.21
C TYR A 135 -3.73 -7.34 -4.05
N ILE A 136 -4.51 -7.74 -3.08
CA ILE A 136 -4.03 -8.49 -1.92
C ILE A 136 -4.81 -9.79 -1.83
N LYS A 137 -4.14 -10.91 -1.63
CA LYS A 137 -4.82 -12.15 -1.31
C LYS A 137 -5.14 -12.21 0.16
N THR A 138 -6.39 -12.52 0.46
CA THR A 138 -6.85 -12.82 1.82
C THR A 138 -7.72 -14.05 1.73
N SER A 139 -7.81 -14.81 2.79
CA SER A 139 -8.63 -16.02 2.76
C SER A 139 -10.11 -15.72 2.95
N ASN A 140 -10.50 -14.48 3.22
CA ASN A 140 -11.90 -14.10 3.43
C ASN A 140 -12.11 -12.63 3.06
N ALA A 141 -11.85 -12.32 1.77
CA ALA A 141 -11.90 -10.95 1.29
C ALA A 141 -13.31 -10.35 1.27
N GLU A 142 -14.34 -11.17 1.24
CA GLU A 142 -15.73 -10.71 1.11
C GLU A 142 -16.24 -9.93 2.32
N ASN A 143 -15.55 -10.00 3.46
CA ASN A 143 -15.93 -9.30 4.69
C ASN A 143 -14.95 -8.20 5.05
N VAL A 144 -14.52 -7.42 4.06
CA VAL A 144 -13.54 -6.37 4.27
C VAL A 144 -14.18 -5.14 4.90
N THR A 145 -13.51 -4.57 5.88
CA THR A 145 -13.88 -3.30 6.51
C THR A 145 -12.83 -2.25 6.18
N ILE A 146 -13.28 -1.08 5.73
CA ILE A 146 -12.39 0.06 5.49
C ILE A 146 -12.49 0.99 6.69
N LEU A 147 -11.33 1.30 7.29
CA LEU A 147 -11.22 2.22 8.41
C LEU A 147 -10.38 3.42 8.00
N GLY A 148 -10.86 4.57 8.26
CA GLY A 148 -10.16 5.80 7.89
C GLY A 148 -10.34 6.07 6.40
N GLY A 149 -10.59 6.74 5.76
CA GLY A 149 -10.81 6.84 4.36
C GLY A 149 -10.67 8.27 3.76
#